data_d96be67648a242caf50d7421480cae98
#
_entry.id   d96be67648a242caf50d7421480cae98
#
_cell.length_a   1.000
_cell.length_b   1.000
_cell.length_c   1.000
_cell.angle_alpha   90.00
_cell.angle_beta   90.00
_cell.angle_gamma   90.00
#
_symmetry.space_group_name_H-M   'P 1'
#
loop_
_entity.id
_entity.type
_entity.pdbx_description
1 polymer ?
#
loop_
_entity_poly.entity_id
_entity_poly.type
_entity_poly.pdbx_seq_one_letter_code
_entity_poly.pdbx_strand_id
1 'polypeptide(L)'
;MAKLYFKYGAMGSSKSAQALITKFNYEELGMRVWLIKPAADTRDGKSVIQSRIGLRQEADAIPPEADLAELYRQRGRHDVIIADECQFFTPEQIDQLRDLVDEEHLPVLCFGLRTDFLTHLFPGSRRLLELADSITEIKTVCACGVKATVNARIDEAGYVVTAGQQVFLGGNDSYVAMCHRCWTHAIRDHKKVSRP
;
A
#
# COMPACT_ATOMS: atom_id res chain seq x y z
N MET A 1 19.54 -9.68 11.86
CA MET A 1 18.91 -10.46 10.79
C MET A 1 17.93 -9.55 10.07
N ALA A 2 18.02 -9.44 8.75
CA ALA A 2 17.06 -8.66 7.93
C ALA A 2 15.63 -9.22 8.10
N LYS A 3 14.63 -8.41 7.81
CA LYS A 3 13.22 -8.78 7.98
C LYS A 3 12.39 -8.24 6.83
N LEU A 4 11.33 -8.97 6.49
CA LEU A 4 10.22 -8.50 5.68
C LEU A 4 9.18 -7.84 6.59
N TYR A 5 8.92 -6.55 6.38
CA TYR A 5 7.93 -5.78 7.13
C TYR A 5 6.71 -5.50 6.27
N PHE A 6 5.52 -5.75 6.82
CA PHE A 6 4.27 -5.31 6.21
C PHE A 6 3.58 -4.26 7.08
N LYS A 7 3.55 -3.02 6.58
CA LYS A 7 2.90 -1.86 7.21
C LYS A 7 1.65 -1.51 6.43
N TYR A 8 0.51 -1.97 6.90
CA TYR A 8 -0.76 -1.74 6.21
C TYR A 8 -1.64 -0.74 6.96
N GLY A 9 -2.60 -0.16 6.25
CA GLY A 9 -3.63 0.69 6.83
C GLY A 9 -4.69 1.07 5.81
N ALA A 10 -5.84 1.53 6.27
CA ALA A 10 -6.88 2.04 5.39
C ALA A 10 -6.39 3.28 4.60
N MET A 11 -7.11 3.68 3.57
CA MET A 11 -6.80 4.91 2.84
C MET A 11 -6.80 6.10 3.79
N GLY A 12 -5.92 7.08 3.55
CA GLY A 12 -5.76 8.23 4.46
C GLY A 12 -4.97 7.93 5.74
N SER A 13 -4.36 6.75 5.91
CA SER A 13 -3.51 6.43 7.07
C SER A 13 -2.04 6.87 6.94
N SER A 14 -1.73 7.73 5.98
CA SER A 14 -0.38 8.29 5.76
C SER A 14 0.72 7.26 5.41
N LYS A 15 0.37 6.13 4.78
CA LYS A 15 1.32 5.07 4.39
C LYS A 15 2.46 5.60 3.53
N SER A 16 2.16 6.23 2.40
CA SER A 16 3.16 6.79 1.48
C SER A 16 4.02 7.86 2.15
N ALA A 17 3.43 8.69 3.04
CA ALA A 17 4.22 9.65 3.83
C ALA A 17 5.21 8.93 4.74
N GLN A 18 4.79 7.88 5.44
CA GLN A 18 5.70 7.10 6.30
C GLN A 18 6.76 6.36 5.49
N ALA A 19 6.43 5.84 4.30
CA ALA A 19 7.41 5.25 3.39
C ALA A 19 8.49 6.26 3.01
N LEU A 20 8.10 7.47 2.60
CA LEU A 20 9.03 8.53 2.19
C LEU A 20 9.85 9.11 3.37
N ILE A 21 9.26 9.25 4.55
CA ILE A 21 9.99 9.63 5.78
C ILE A 21 11.00 8.54 6.15
N THR A 22 10.61 7.27 6.05
CA THR A 22 11.52 6.14 6.33
C THR A 22 12.68 6.14 5.34
N LYS A 23 12.41 6.36 4.03
CA LYS A 23 13.45 6.52 3.01
C LYS A 23 14.43 7.63 3.39
N PHE A 24 13.93 8.82 3.69
CA PHE A 24 14.73 9.96 4.08
C PHE A 24 15.65 9.63 5.28
N ASN A 25 15.11 8.99 6.32
CA ASN A 25 15.90 8.61 7.51
C ASN A 25 17.06 7.65 7.19
N TYR A 26 16.86 6.70 6.26
CA TYR A 26 17.94 5.81 5.82
C TYR A 26 19.01 6.57 5.02
N GLU A 27 18.59 7.46 4.13
CA GLU A 27 19.51 8.25 3.30
C GLU A 27 20.31 9.27 4.11
N GLU A 28 19.75 9.87 5.16
CA GLU A 28 20.46 10.72 6.13
C GLU A 28 21.63 10.00 6.80
N LEU A 29 21.54 8.69 6.94
CA LEU A 29 22.60 7.83 7.49
C LEU A 29 23.57 7.32 6.42
N GLY A 30 23.46 7.80 5.17
CA GLY A 30 24.29 7.40 4.04
C GLY A 30 23.93 6.03 3.45
N MET A 31 22.77 5.47 3.79
CA MET A 31 22.30 4.18 3.28
C MET A 31 21.59 4.36 1.92
N ARG A 32 21.80 3.40 1.02
CA ARG A 32 21.18 3.39 -0.30
C ARG A 32 19.82 2.70 -0.23
N VAL A 33 18.76 3.43 -0.56
CA VAL A 33 17.38 2.95 -0.57
C VAL A 33 16.94 2.64 -1.99
N TRP A 34 16.43 1.43 -2.24
CA TRP A 34 15.69 1.14 -3.46
C TRP A 34 14.20 1.37 -3.20
N LEU A 35 13.67 2.47 -3.75
CA LEU A 35 12.26 2.84 -3.63
C LEU A 35 11.50 2.30 -4.84
N ILE A 36 10.51 1.45 -4.60
CA ILE A 36 9.75 0.77 -5.64
C ILE A 36 8.23 0.91 -5.43
N LYS A 37 7.49 0.77 -6.53
CA LYS A 37 6.03 0.67 -6.53
C LYS A 37 5.59 -0.24 -7.68
N PRO A 38 4.40 -0.88 -7.62
CA PRO A 38 3.84 -1.59 -8.77
C PRO A 38 3.53 -0.61 -9.92
N ALA A 39 3.86 -0.99 -11.14
CA ALA A 39 3.56 -0.19 -12.35
C ALA A 39 2.06 -0.01 -12.59
N ALA A 40 1.22 -0.88 -12.03
CA ALA A 40 -0.23 -0.77 -12.05
C ALA A 40 -0.75 0.49 -11.34
N ASP A 41 -0.01 1.06 -10.40
CA ASP A 41 -0.37 2.32 -9.75
C ASP A 41 0.16 3.51 -10.54
N THR A 42 -0.74 4.18 -11.26
CA THR A 42 -0.42 5.36 -12.10
C THR A 42 -0.99 6.67 -11.56
N ARG A 43 -1.58 6.69 -10.36
CA ARG A 43 -2.33 7.82 -9.79
C ARG A 43 -1.52 9.12 -9.68
N ASP A 44 -0.27 9.02 -9.25
CA ASP A 44 0.63 10.17 -9.05
C ASP A 44 1.69 10.31 -10.16
N GLY A 45 1.58 9.49 -11.22
CA GLY A 45 2.56 9.32 -12.29
C GLY A 45 3.22 7.95 -12.26
N LYS A 46 3.76 7.52 -13.41
CA LYS A 46 4.28 6.15 -13.56
C LYS A 46 5.41 5.81 -12.58
N SER A 47 6.33 6.74 -12.36
CA SER A 47 7.54 6.52 -11.56
C SER A 47 7.64 7.49 -10.38
N VAL A 48 6.51 7.79 -9.74
CA VAL A 48 6.46 8.75 -8.62
C VAL A 48 5.61 8.18 -7.50
N ILE A 49 6.08 8.33 -6.27
CA ILE A 49 5.31 8.17 -5.04
C ILE A 49 5.06 9.57 -4.49
N GLN A 50 3.78 9.90 -4.27
CA GLN A 50 3.36 11.16 -3.68
C GLN A 50 2.44 10.94 -2.49
N SER A 51 2.73 11.59 -1.38
CA SER A 51 1.87 11.59 -0.21
C SER A 51 0.87 12.75 -0.25
N ARG A 52 -0.28 12.61 0.44
CA ARG A 52 -1.27 13.69 0.57
C ARG A 52 -0.74 14.93 1.29
N ILE A 53 0.34 14.82 2.06
CA ILE A 53 0.99 15.96 2.75
C ILE A 53 2.08 16.62 1.89
N GLY A 54 2.17 16.29 0.59
CA GLY A 54 3.05 16.94 -0.36
C GLY A 54 4.45 16.32 -0.49
N LEU A 55 4.81 15.29 0.26
CA LEU A 55 6.08 14.58 0.04
C LEU A 55 6.02 13.85 -1.29
N ARG A 56 7.07 13.98 -2.09
CA ARG A 56 7.17 13.38 -3.43
C ARG A 56 8.58 12.88 -3.69
N GLN A 57 8.71 11.67 -4.26
CA GLN A 57 9.97 11.06 -4.65
C GLN A 57 9.80 10.23 -5.92
N GLU A 58 10.87 10.15 -6.71
CA GLU A 58 10.96 9.20 -7.81
C GLU A 58 11.11 7.78 -7.25
N ALA A 59 10.44 6.83 -7.89
CA ALA A 59 10.45 5.42 -7.54
C ALA A 59 10.45 4.57 -8.81
N ASP A 60 11.00 3.37 -8.73
CA ASP A 60 10.88 2.45 -9.85
C ASP A 60 9.51 1.81 -9.91
N ALA A 61 8.88 1.94 -11.06
CA ALA A 61 7.63 1.27 -11.37
C ALA A 61 7.92 -0.16 -11.84
N ILE A 62 7.51 -1.13 -11.07
CA ILE A 62 7.77 -2.56 -11.32
C ILE A 62 6.60 -3.16 -12.08
N PRO A 63 6.78 -3.60 -13.33
CA PRO A 63 5.76 -4.33 -14.09
C PRO A 63 5.41 -5.68 -13.43
N PRO A 64 4.18 -6.19 -13.59
CA PRO A 64 3.77 -7.43 -12.95
C PRO A 64 4.54 -8.67 -13.45
N GLU A 65 5.10 -8.62 -14.67
CA GLU A 65 5.93 -9.66 -15.28
C GLU A 65 7.41 -9.56 -14.89
N ALA A 66 7.83 -8.52 -14.19
CA ALA A 66 9.23 -8.31 -13.85
C ALA A 66 9.69 -9.22 -12.71
N ASP A 67 10.89 -9.76 -12.85
CA ASP A 67 11.62 -10.45 -11.80
C ASP A 67 12.36 -9.42 -10.92
N LEU A 68 11.92 -9.28 -9.68
CA LEU A 68 12.50 -8.32 -8.72
C LEU A 68 13.93 -8.69 -8.30
N ALA A 69 14.23 -9.98 -8.21
CA ALA A 69 15.59 -10.43 -7.88
C ALA A 69 16.58 -10.10 -9.00
N GLU A 70 16.16 -10.26 -10.25
CA GLU A 70 16.97 -9.88 -11.40
C GLU A 70 17.17 -8.35 -11.49
N LEU A 71 16.08 -7.58 -11.30
CA LEU A 71 16.17 -6.12 -11.28
C LEU A 71 17.09 -5.61 -10.15
N TYR A 72 17.04 -6.23 -8.97
CA TYR A 72 17.93 -5.91 -7.86
C TYR A 72 19.40 -6.14 -8.23
N ARG A 73 19.72 -7.29 -8.85
CA ARG A 73 21.09 -7.60 -9.29
C ARG A 73 21.63 -6.61 -10.31
N GLN A 74 20.78 -6.18 -11.25
CA GLN A 74 21.15 -5.18 -12.28
C GLN A 74 21.37 -3.79 -11.69
N ARG A 75 20.63 -3.40 -10.66
CA ARG A 75 20.78 -2.08 -10.01
C ARG A 75 21.98 -1.97 -9.09
N GLY A 76 22.52 -3.09 -8.68
CA GLY A 76 23.60 -3.15 -7.70
C GLY A 76 23.10 -3.04 -6.26
N ARG A 77 24.03 -3.15 -5.34
CA ARG A 77 23.75 -3.25 -3.90
C ARG A 77 23.01 -2.04 -3.34
N HIS A 78 21.92 -2.30 -2.62
CA HIS A 78 21.20 -1.36 -1.78
C HIS A 78 21.20 -1.88 -0.34
N ASP A 79 20.91 -1.00 0.62
CA ASP A 79 20.91 -1.32 2.05
C ASP A 79 19.50 -1.60 2.57
N VAL A 80 18.46 -1.19 1.83
CA VAL A 80 17.05 -1.42 2.12
C VAL A 80 16.18 -1.28 0.87
N ILE A 81 15.10 -2.06 0.79
CA ILE A 81 14.01 -1.84 -0.17
C ILE A 81 12.82 -1.23 0.57
N ILE A 82 12.24 -0.17 0.00
CA ILE A 82 10.96 0.40 0.44
C ILE A 82 9.99 0.29 -0.72
N ALA A 83 8.89 -0.44 -0.51
CA ALA A 83 7.85 -0.70 -1.48
C ALA A 83 6.54 -0.02 -1.05
N ASP A 84 6.00 0.89 -1.87
CA ASP A 84 4.67 1.47 -1.63
C ASP A 84 3.62 0.82 -2.52
N GLU A 85 2.34 0.92 -2.13
CA GLU A 85 1.17 0.32 -2.79
C GLU A 85 1.34 -1.20 -3.06
N CYS A 86 2.03 -1.88 -2.13
CA CYS A 86 2.47 -3.28 -2.29
C CYS A 86 1.33 -4.28 -2.47
N GLN A 87 0.06 -3.91 -2.21
CA GLN A 87 -1.10 -4.75 -2.49
C GLN A 87 -1.25 -5.10 -3.98
N PHE A 88 -0.66 -4.29 -4.87
CA PHE A 88 -0.72 -4.49 -6.31
C PHE A 88 0.46 -5.30 -6.88
N PHE A 89 1.43 -5.70 -6.06
CA PHE A 89 2.42 -6.70 -6.45
C PHE A 89 1.77 -8.07 -6.59
N THR A 90 2.31 -8.88 -7.49
CA THR A 90 1.89 -10.28 -7.59
C THR A 90 2.38 -11.10 -6.40
N PRO A 91 1.74 -12.23 -6.05
CA PRO A 91 2.25 -13.13 -5.01
C PRO A 91 3.70 -13.56 -5.26
N GLU A 92 4.05 -13.83 -6.52
CA GLU A 92 5.40 -14.23 -6.94
C GLU A 92 6.43 -13.10 -6.68
N GLN A 93 6.05 -11.84 -6.92
CA GLN A 93 6.91 -10.70 -6.59
C GLN A 93 7.10 -10.54 -5.07
N ILE A 94 6.09 -10.86 -4.27
CA ILE A 94 6.24 -10.88 -2.82
C ILE A 94 7.16 -12.02 -2.37
N ASP A 95 7.10 -13.20 -3.01
CA ASP A 95 8.05 -14.29 -2.77
C ASP A 95 9.48 -13.86 -3.09
N GLN A 96 9.70 -13.20 -4.23
CA GLN A 96 11.01 -12.66 -4.61
C GLN A 96 11.54 -11.61 -3.60
N LEU A 97 10.66 -10.75 -3.06
CA LEU A 97 11.04 -9.82 -1.98
C LEU A 97 11.43 -10.59 -0.70
N ARG A 98 10.77 -11.70 -0.39
CA ARG A 98 11.14 -12.56 0.73
C ARG A 98 12.51 -13.21 0.50
N ASP A 99 12.77 -13.72 -0.70
CA ASP A 99 14.05 -14.31 -1.07
C ASP A 99 15.20 -13.30 -0.92
N LEU A 100 15.00 -12.04 -1.33
CA LEU A 100 15.98 -10.97 -1.13
C LEU A 100 16.28 -10.70 0.36
N VAL A 101 15.28 -10.83 1.24
CA VAL A 101 15.51 -10.71 2.69
C VAL A 101 16.38 -11.86 3.20
N ASP A 102 16.11 -13.08 2.75
CA ASP A 102 16.76 -14.28 3.28
C ASP A 102 18.17 -14.46 2.70
N GLU A 103 18.34 -14.30 1.39
CA GLU A 103 19.60 -14.58 0.69
C GLU A 103 20.57 -13.37 0.68
N GLU A 104 20.05 -12.17 0.46
CA GLU A 104 20.87 -10.94 0.41
C GLU A 104 20.96 -10.21 1.77
N HIS A 105 20.28 -10.70 2.79
CA HIS A 105 20.17 -10.06 4.09
C HIS A 105 19.67 -8.60 4.02
N LEU A 106 18.76 -8.35 3.08
CA LEU A 106 18.26 -7.04 2.72
C LEU A 106 16.93 -6.75 3.43
N PRO A 107 16.81 -5.76 4.30
CA PRO A 107 15.53 -5.38 4.88
C PRO A 107 14.57 -4.89 3.80
N VAL A 108 13.32 -5.36 3.84
CA VAL A 108 12.26 -4.95 2.91
C VAL A 108 11.06 -4.42 3.70
N LEU A 109 10.69 -3.17 3.45
CA LEU A 109 9.54 -2.51 4.08
C LEU A 109 8.43 -2.30 3.04
N CYS A 110 7.34 -3.06 3.18
CA CYS A 110 6.18 -3.00 2.30
C CYS A 110 5.07 -2.17 2.94
N PHE A 111 4.61 -1.13 2.24
CA PHE A 111 3.48 -0.29 2.63
C PHE A 111 2.31 -0.53 1.68
N GLY A 112 1.09 -0.67 2.21
CA GLY A 112 -0.05 -0.91 1.33
C GLY A 112 -1.39 -1.03 2.03
N LEU A 113 -2.42 -1.31 1.23
CA LEU A 113 -3.75 -1.64 1.72
C LEU A 113 -3.81 -3.12 2.08
N ARG A 114 -4.61 -3.47 3.10
CA ARG A 114 -4.89 -4.87 3.43
C ARG A 114 -5.96 -5.44 2.50
N THR A 115 -7.09 -4.74 2.40
CA THR A 115 -8.30 -5.18 1.71
C THR A 115 -8.81 -4.15 0.72
N ASP A 116 -9.56 -4.61 -0.26
CA ASP A 116 -10.31 -3.80 -1.20
C ASP A 116 -11.57 -3.19 -0.55
N PHE A 117 -12.43 -2.56 -1.38
CA PHE A 117 -13.66 -1.92 -0.95
C PHE A 117 -14.77 -2.91 -0.53
N LEU A 118 -14.65 -4.17 -0.89
CA LEU A 118 -15.53 -5.28 -0.48
C LEU A 118 -14.99 -6.04 0.73
N THR A 119 -13.91 -5.56 1.32
CA THR A 119 -13.21 -6.18 2.45
C THR A 119 -12.47 -7.49 2.14
N HIS A 120 -12.27 -7.80 0.85
CA HIS A 120 -11.47 -8.94 0.42
C HIS A 120 -9.98 -8.57 0.36
N LEU A 121 -9.11 -9.51 0.73
CA LEU A 121 -7.68 -9.32 0.63
C LEU A 121 -7.24 -9.13 -0.83
N PHE A 122 -6.33 -8.18 -1.05
CA PHE A 122 -5.58 -8.15 -2.30
C PHE A 122 -4.58 -9.31 -2.37
N PRO A 123 -4.27 -9.85 -3.56
CA PRO A 123 -3.34 -10.97 -3.70
C PRO A 123 -1.97 -10.70 -3.07
N GLY A 124 -1.35 -9.55 -3.36
CA GLY A 124 -0.06 -9.17 -2.77
C GLY A 124 -0.13 -9.00 -1.25
N SER A 125 -1.20 -8.39 -0.74
CA SER A 125 -1.40 -8.23 0.72
C SER A 125 -1.63 -9.55 1.43
N ARG A 126 -2.34 -10.48 0.79
CA ARG A 126 -2.51 -11.84 1.32
C ARG A 126 -1.16 -12.53 1.47
N ARG A 127 -0.32 -12.46 0.41
CA ARG A 127 1.00 -13.08 0.45
C ARG A 127 1.92 -12.42 1.47
N LEU A 128 1.86 -11.11 1.63
CA LEU A 128 2.59 -10.39 2.68
C LEU A 128 2.16 -10.79 4.10
N LEU A 129 0.86 -11.00 4.34
CA LEU A 129 0.35 -11.49 5.63
C LEU A 129 0.85 -12.91 5.96
N GLU A 130 1.12 -13.73 4.93
CA GLU A 130 1.66 -15.09 5.08
C GLU A 130 3.16 -15.10 5.38
N LEU A 131 3.95 -14.14 4.82
CA LEU A 131 5.42 -14.20 4.81
C LEU A 131 6.11 -13.17 5.70
N ALA A 132 5.44 -12.07 6.07
CA ALA A 132 6.12 -10.98 6.77
C ALA A 132 6.53 -11.37 8.20
N ASP A 133 7.79 -11.05 8.57
CA ASP A 133 8.31 -11.24 9.94
C ASP A 133 7.69 -10.23 10.92
N SER A 134 7.25 -9.08 10.42
CA SER A 134 6.64 -8.02 11.24
C SER A 134 5.47 -7.39 10.51
N ILE A 135 4.31 -7.41 11.13
CA ILE A 135 3.07 -6.86 10.60
C ILE A 135 2.59 -5.74 11.51
N THR A 136 2.42 -4.54 10.95
CA THR A 136 2.01 -3.35 11.71
C THR A 136 0.85 -2.64 11.01
N GLU A 137 -0.19 -2.30 11.78
CA GLU A 137 -1.30 -1.50 11.29
C GLU A 137 -1.02 0.00 11.51
N ILE A 138 -1.02 0.77 10.42
CA ILE A 138 -1.02 2.24 10.47
C ILE A 138 -2.48 2.68 10.59
N LYS A 139 -2.84 3.18 11.77
CA LYS A 139 -4.22 3.50 12.12
C LYS A 139 -4.67 4.81 11.50
N THR A 140 -5.96 4.86 11.12
CA THR A 140 -6.68 6.10 10.80
C THR A 140 -8.10 6.03 11.39
N VAL A 141 -8.84 7.12 11.34
CA VAL A 141 -10.13 7.25 11.99
C VAL A 141 -11.27 7.34 10.98
N CYS A 142 -12.40 6.75 11.33
CA CYS A 142 -13.68 6.93 10.67
C CYS A 142 -14.31 8.27 11.13
N ALA A 143 -15.20 8.84 10.35
CA ALA A 143 -15.94 10.06 10.72
C ALA A 143 -16.69 9.94 12.07
N CYS A 144 -17.02 8.73 12.53
CA CYS A 144 -17.61 8.51 13.86
C CYS A 144 -16.60 8.46 15.02
N GLY A 145 -15.32 8.75 14.77
CA GLY A 145 -14.24 8.72 15.77
C GLY A 145 -13.63 7.35 16.07
N VAL A 146 -14.21 6.26 15.55
CA VAL A 146 -13.68 4.90 15.73
C VAL A 146 -12.62 4.59 14.67
N LYS A 147 -11.69 3.66 14.96
CA LYS A 147 -10.68 3.19 14.01
C LYS A 147 -11.31 2.76 12.68
N ALA A 148 -10.82 3.31 11.57
CA ALA A 148 -11.23 2.90 10.23
C ALA A 148 -10.46 1.65 9.79
N THR A 149 -11.19 0.69 9.21
CA THR A 149 -10.64 -0.60 8.75
C THR A 149 -11.10 -0.98 7.35
N VAL A 150 -12.03 -0.22 6.77
CA VAL A 150 -12.63 -0.45 5.46
C VAL A 150 -12.31 0.72 4.53
N ASN A 151 -11.98 0.42 3.28
CA ASN A 151 -11.80 1.39 2.20
C ASN A 151 -13.10 1.45 1.38
N ALA A 152 -14.13 2.14 1.90
CA ALA A 152 -15.42 2.23 1.22
C ALA A 152 -15.28 2.98 -0.12
N ARG A 153 -15.64 2.34 -1.24
CA ARG A 153 -15.78 3.02 -2.54
C ARG A 153 -17.12 3.73 -2.56
N ILE A 154 -17.11 4.99 -2.99
CA ILE A 154 -18.30 5.85 -3.02
C ILE A 154 -18.57 6.26 -4.45
N ASP A 155 -19.82 6.12 -4.92
CA ASP A 155 -20.25 6.60 -6.23
C ASP A 155 -20.39 8.13 -6.27
N GLU A 156 -20.73 8.67 -7.44
CA GLU A 156 -20.91 10.12 -7.63
C GLU A 156 -22.07 10.68 -6.79
N ALA A 157 -23.08 9.87 -6.50
CA ALA A 157 -24.23 10.24 -5.69
C ALA A 157 -23.96 10.17 -4.18
N GLY A 158 -22.80 9.62 -3.77
CA GLY A 158 -22.38 9.50 -2.38
C GLY A 158 -22.76 8.19 -1.70
N TYR A 159 -23.17 7.16 -2.44
CA TYR A 159 -23.52 5.86 -1.88
C TYR A 159 -22.34 4.89 -1.94
N VAL A 160 -22.32 3.96 -0.98
CA VAL A 160 -21.30 2.89 -0.93
C VAL A 160 -21.53 1.92 -2.09
N VAL A 161 -20.48 1.71 -2.88
CA VAL A 161 -20.46 0.72 -3.97
C VAL A 161 -20.27 -0.68 -3.39
N THR A 162 -21.14 -1.61 -3.76
CA THR A 162 -21.18 -2.98 -3.24
C THR A 162 -20.83 -4.06 -4.27
N ALA A 163 -20.53 -3.67 -5.50
CA ALA A 163 -20.13 -4.57 -6.58
C ALA A 163 -19.17 -3.87 -7.55
N GLY A 164 -18.39 -4.64 -8.30
CA GLY A 164 -17.48 -4.12 -9.32
C GLY A 164 -16.07 -4.72 -9.24
N GLN A 165 -15.20 -4.26 -10.10
CA GLN A 165 -13.81 -4.73 -10.15
C GLN A 165 -13.05 -4.33 -8.87
N GLN A 166 -12.18 -5.23 -8.39
CA GLN A 166 -11.35 -5.02 -7.19
C GLN A 166 -10.49 -3.77 -7.30
N VAL A 167 -9.84 -3.57 -8.45
CA VAL A 167 -8.99 -2.41 -8.72
C VAL A 167 -9.78 -1.40 -9.56
N PHE A 168 -9.92 -0.20 -9.04
CA PHE A 168 -10.42 0.96 -9.75
C PHE A 168 -9.47 2.12 -9.47
N LEU A 169 -8.71 2.52 -10.48
CA LEU A 169 -7.75 3.62 -10.40
C LEU A 169 -8.44 5.00 -10.47
N GLY A 170 -9.61 5.11 -9.86
CA GLY A 170 -10.28 6.38 -9.60
C GLY A 170 -9.48 7.20 -8.60
N GLY A 171 -9.59 8.53 -8.69
CA GLY A 171 -8.91 9.44 -7.78
C GLY A 171 -9.22 9.15 -6.30
N ASN A 172 -8.42 9.73 -5.42
CA ASN A 172 -8.58 9.60 -3.95
C ASN A 172 -9.99 9.96 -3.45
N ASP A 173 -10.72 10.77 -4.23
CA ASP A 173 -12.08 11.22 -3.91
C ASP A 173 -13.16 10.14 -4.05
N SER A 174 -12.82 9.01 -4.66
CA SER A 174 -13.75 7.88 -4.82
C SER A 174 -13.77 6.93 -3.62
N TYR A 175 -12.95 7.17 -2.60
CA TYR A 175 -12.83 6.28 -1.44
C TYR A 175 -12.88 7.03 -0.12
N VAL A 176 -13.55 6.43 0.87
CA VAL A 176 -13.63 6.93 2.26
C VAL A 176 -13.20 5.84 3.24
N ALA A 177 -12.33 6.19 4.17
CA ALA A 177 -11.94 5.30 5.24
C ALA A 177 -13.06 5.21 6.29
N MET A 178 -13.60 4.02 6.51
CA MET A 178 -14.72 3.79 7.42
C MET A 178 -14.43 2.68 8.42
N CYS A 179 -15.04 2.73 9.61
CA CYS A 179 -15.14 1.55 10.45
C CYS A 179 -16.19 0.58 9.85
N HIS A 180 -16.05 -0.71 10.15
CA HIS A 180 -16.94 -1.74 9.60
C HIS A 180 -18.41 -1.46 9.90
N ARG A 181 -18.72 -1.01 11.14
CA ARG A 181 -20.09 -0.66 11.54
C ARG A 181 -20.71 0.43 10.66
N CYS A 182 -20.00 1.56 10.46
CA CYS A 182 -20.50 2.66 9.62
C CYS A 182 -20.68 2.22 8.17
N TRP A 183 -19.75 1.43 7.64
CA TRP A 183 -19.83 0.86 6.29
C TRP A 183 -21.05 -0.04 6.12
N THR A 184 -21.27 -1.00 7.04
CA THR A 184 -22.44 -1.89 7.00
C THR A 184 -23.75 -1.13 7.11
N HIS A 185 -23.83 -0.11 8.00
CA HIS A 185 -25.02 0.72 8.14
C HIS A 185 -25.30 1.57 6.90
N ALA A 186 -24.25 2.14 6.27
CA ALA A 186 -24.42 2.92 5.05
C ALA A 186 -25.00 2.09 3.91
N ILE A 187 -24.57 0.83 3.77
CA ILE A 187 -25.13 -0.11 2.78
C ILE A 187 -26.56 -0.49 3.13
N ARG A 188 -26.80 -1.00 4.35
CA ARG A 188 -28.11 -1.51 4.78
C ARG A 188 -29.20 -0.45 4.73
N ASP A 189 -28.88 0.75 5.22
CA ASP A 189 -29.84 1.84 5.36
C ASP A 189 -29.85 2.76 4.13
N HIS A 190 -29.10 2.42 3.06
CA HIS A 190 -28.94 3.19 1.84
C HIS A 190 -28.65 4.67 2.11
N LYS A 191 -27.66 4.92 2.97
CA LYS A 191 -27.30 6.28 3.41
C LYS A 191 -26.11 6.83 2.62
N LYS A 192 -26.21 8.11 2.30
CA LYS A 192 -25.07 8.84 1.72
C LYS A 192 -23.95 8.99 2.73
N VAL A 193 -22.72 8.84 2.24
CA VAL A 193 -21.48 9.04 2.99
C VAL A 193 -20.89 10.38 2.58
N SER A 194 -20.70 11.27 3.54
CA SER A 194 -19.99 12.53 3.29
C SER A 194 -18.52 12.26 3.04
N ARG A 195 -17.97 12.87 2.00
CA ARG A 195 -16.52 12.89 1.77
C ARG A 195 -15.88 13.84 2.79
N PRO A 196 -14.70 13.51 3.35
CA PRO A 196 -14.01 14.41 4.27
C PRO A 196 -13.48 15.67 3.57
#